data_7a33db6a855bf24e71e3d8f17266f974
#
_entry.id   7a33db6a855bf24e71e3d8f17266f974
#
_cell.length_a   1.000
_cell.length_b   1.000
_cell.length_c   1.000
_cell.angle_alpha   90.00
_cell.angle_beta   90.00
_cell.angle_gamma   90.00
#
_symmetry.space_group_name_H-M   'P 1'
#
loop_
_entity.id
_entity.type
_entity.pdbx_description
1 polymer ?
#
loop_
_entity_poly.entity_id
_entity_poly.type
_entity_poly.pdbx_seq_one_letter_code
_entity_poly.pdbx_strand_id
1 'polypeptide(L)'
;SFQPWQKQPLIVYCARGGMRSASVVRLLNSEGFNAQQLRGGYKHYRQHVLQALEQWSPPLIVLHGPTGVGKTLLLKQLPDHLDLEDLAQHRSSLFGGIHRHPRTQRQFEGLLHQAKLTLPIDRSFFIEGESRKVGPVFIPTPLAKAMQKGQKVLLHASLETRIDRTLADYRVE
;
A
#
# COMPACT_ATOMS: atom_id res chain seq x y z
N SER A 1 -17.98 -3.39 -25.62
CA SER A 1 -18.25 -4.83 -25.63
C SER A 1 -17.76 -5.43 -24.32
N PHE A 2 -18.66 -6.09 -23.56
CA PHE A 2 -18.35 -6.74 -22.26
C PHE A 2 -17.81 -8.18 -22.43
N GLN A 3 -17.64 -8.66 -23.64
CA GLN A 3 -17.19 -10.03 -23.95
C GLN A 3 -15.89 -10.49 -23.26
N PRO A 4 -14.85 -9.66 -23.07
CA PRO A 4 -13.63 -10.13 -22.38
C PRO A 4 -13.84 -10.53 -20.92
N TRP A 5 -14.90 -10.04 -20.27
CA TRP A 5 -15.19 -10.27 -18.84
C TRP A 5 -16.04 -11.49 -18.55
N GLN A 6 -16.66 -12.11 -19.58
CA GLN A 6 -17.55 -13.28 -19.41
C GLN A 6 -16.83 -14.51 -18.84
N LYS A 7 -15.52 -14.63 -19.12
CA LYS A 7 -14.71 -15.77 -18.65
C LYS A 7 -14.07 -15.57 -17.28
N GLN A 8 -14.20 -14.38 -16.68
CA GLN A 8 -13.58 -14.06 -15.40
C GLN A 8 -14.63 -14.00 -14.29
N PRO A 9 -14.31 -14.45 -13.06
CA PRO A 9 -15.19 -14.24 -11.93
C PRO A 9 -15.31 -12.74 -11.60
N LEU A 10 -16.55 -12.25 -11.52
CA LEU A 10 -16.86 -10.86 -11.20
C LEU A 10 -17.36 -10.75 -9.76
N ILE A 11 -16.76 -9.87 -8.97
CA ILE A 11 -17.28 -9.54 -7.64
C ILE A 11 -18.01 -8.20 -7.72
N VAL A 12 -19.31 -8.24 -7.43
CA VAL A 12 -20.18 -7.06 -7.43
C VAL A 12 -20.47 -6.65 -5.99
N TYR A 13 -20.29 -5.39 -5.69
CA TYR A 13 -20.58 -4.89 -4.36
C TYR A 13 -21.31 -3.54 -4.36
N CYS A 14 -22.00 -3.27 -3.29
CA CYS A 14 -22.49 -1.95 -2.91
C CYS A 14 -22.05 -1.65 -1.48
N ALA A 15 -22.48 -0.51 -0.93
CA ALA A 15 -22.02 -0.09 0.41
C ALA A 15 -22.26 -1.15 1.50
N ARG A 16 -23.40 -1.87 1.47
CA ARG A 16 -23.83 -2.82 2.51
C ARG A 16 -24.13 -4.23 2.01
N GLY A 17 -23.88 -4.55 0.73
CA GLY A 17 -24.19 -5.87 0.16
C GLY A 17 -25.70 -6.19 0.10
N GLY A 18 -26.53 -5.16 -0.12
CA GLY A 18 -27.97 -5.31 -0.19
C GLY A 18 -28.49 -5.48 -1.62
N MET A 19 -29.78 -5.13 -1.83
CA MET A 19 -30.52 -5.39 -3.08
C MET A 19 -29.85 -4.83 -4.33
N ARG A 20 -29.20 -3.66 -4.25
CA ARG A 20 -28.54 -3.03 -5.42
C ARG A 20 -27.51 -3.95 -6.08
N SER A 21 -26.57 -4.48 -5.30
CA SER A 21 -25.58 -5.42 -5.83
C SER A 21 -26.18 -6.79 -6.16
N ALA A 22 -27.19 -7.24 -5.42
CA ALA A 22 -27.90 -8.50 -5.71
C ALA A 22 -28.62 -8.46 -7.06
N SER A 23 -29.28 -7.36 -7.39
CA SER A 23 -29.97 -7.17 -8.69
C SER A 23 -28.99 -7.17 -9.86
N VAL A 24 -27.85 -6.47 -9.70
CA VAL A 24 -26.79 -6.45 -10.72
C VAL A 24 -26.18 -7.85 -10.92
N VAL A 25 -25.94 -8.61 -9.84
CA VAL A 25 -25.44 -10.00 -9.94
C VAL A 25 -26.43 -10.86 -10.71
N ARG A 26 -27.74 -10.78 -10.42
CA ARG A 26 -28.76 -11.56 -11.15
C ARG A 26 -28.76 -11.22 -12.64
N LEU A 27 -28.73 -9.92 -12.98
CA LEU A 27 -28.68 -9.47 -14.37
C LEU A 27 -27.42 -9.99 -15.09
N LEU A 28 -26.24 -9.83 -14.47
CA LEU A 28 -24.98 -10.32 -15.06
C LEU A 28 -25.02 -11.83 -15.29
N ASN A 29 -25.52 -12.59 -14.33
CA ASN A 29 -25.62 -14.05 -14.47
C ASN A 29 -26.64 -14.47 -15.53
N SER A 30 -27.76 -13.72 -15.74
CA SER A 30 -28.68 -14.00 -16.84
C SER A 30 -28.07 -13.70 -18.22
N GLU A 31 -27.07 -12.84 -18.29
CA GLU A 31 -26.29 -12.52 -19.50
C GLU A 31 -25.05 -13.44 -19.66
N GLY A 32 -24.93 -14.50 -18.86
CA GLY A 32 -23.88 -15.51 -18.99
C GLY A 32 -22.53 -15.15 -18.32
N PHE A 33 -22.51 -14.13 -17.43
CA PHE A 33 -21.33 -13.84 -16.62
C PHE A 33 -21.27 -14.70 -15.36
N ASN A 34 -20.07 -14.90 -14.83
CA ASN A 34 -19.87 -15.52 -13.52
C ASN A 34 -19.74 -14.43 -12.44
N ALA A 35 -20.87 -13.88 -11.99
CA ALA A 35 -20.91 -12.79 -11.04
C ALA A 35 -21.32 -13.27 -9.64
N GLN A 36 -20.64 -12.76 -8.62
CA GLN A 36 -20.93 -13.04 -7.21
C GLN A 36 -21.06 -11.73 -6.42
N GLN A 37 -21.94 -11.75 -5.43
CA GLN A 37 -22.11 -10.60 -4.54
C GLN A 37 -21.13 -10.67 -3.37
N LEU A 38 -20.43 -9.55 -3.09
CA LEU A 38 -19.66 -9.41 -1.85
C LEU A 38 -20.60 -9.31 -0.65
N ARG A 39 -20.62 -10.33 0.20
CA ARG A 39 -21.44 -10.35 1.42
C ARG A 39 -21.08 -9.20 2.35
N GLY A 40 -22.10 -8.47 2.85
CA GLY A 40 -21.89 -7.28 3.70
C GLY A 40 -21.34 -6.06 2.97
N GLY A 41 -21.05 -6.19 1.66
CA GLY A 41 -20.58 -5.13 0.78
C GLY A 41 -19.26 -4.50 1.21
N TYR A 42 -19.02 -3.27 0.73
CA TYR A 42 -17.79 -2.53 1.02
C TYR A 42 -17.58 -2.28 2.52
N LYS A 43 -18.65 -2.10 3.29
CA LYS A 43 -18.54 -1.87 4.74
C LYS A 43 -17.88 -3.05 5.46
N HIS A 44 -18.29 -4.27 5.15
CA HIS A 44 -17.72 -5.48 5.73
C HIS A 44 -16.27 -5.68 5.29
N TYR A 45 -15.99 -5.53 3.98
CA TYR A 45 -14.62 -5.58 3.48
C TYR A 45 -13.72 -4.58 4.21
N ARG A 46 -14.18 -3.35 4.39
CA ARG A 46 -13.43 -2.32 5.09
C ARG A 46 -13.13 -2.67 6.56
N GLN A 47 -14.10 -3.25 7.25
CA GLN A 47 -13.90 -3.74 8.62
C GLN A 47 -12.84 -4.85 8.67
N HIS A 48 -12.89 -5.79 7.73
CA HIS A 48 -11.90 -6.85 7.60
C HIS A 48 -10.48 -6.28 7.37
N VAL A 49 -10.32 -5.32 6.45
CA VAL A 49 -9.04 -4.65 6.20
C VAL A 49 -8.49 -4.01 7.48
N LEU A 50 -9.32 -3.23 8.19
CA LEU A 50 -8.88 -2.56 9.41
C LEU A 50 -8.47 -3.56 10.49
N GLN A 51 -9.27 -4.59 10.72
CA GLN A 51 -8.96 -5.64 11.69
C GLN A 51 -7.67 -6.40 11.34
N ALA A 52 -7.47 -6.71 10.07
CA ALA A 52 -6.26 -7.39 9.61
C ALA A 52 -5.00 -6.54 9.81
N LEU A 53 -5.10 -5.22 9.63
CA LEU A 53 -3.99 -4.29 9.85
C LEU A 53 -3.74 -4.01 11.34
N GLU A 54 -4.79 -3.99 12.17
CA GLU A 54 -4.69 -3.81 13.63
C GLU A 54 -3.96 -4.98 14.31
N GLN A 55 -3.99 -6.15 13.70
CA GLN A 55 -3.30 -7.35 14.19
C GLN A 55 -1.94 -7.58 13.53
N TRP A 56 -1.49 -6.67 12.65
CA TRP A 56 -0.29 -6.89 11.85
C TRP A 56 0.95 -6.21 12.45
N SER A 57 1.79 -7.01 13.08
CA SER A 57 3.06 -6.59 13.67
C SER A 57 4.18 -7.54 13.22
N PRO A 58 4.63 -7.45 11.96
CA PRO A 58 5.62 -8.35 11.40
C PRO A 58 7.04 -8.07 11.92
N PRO A 59 7.96 -9.04 11.82
CA PRO A 59 9.38 -8.79 11.97
C PRO A 59 9.90 -7.95 10.79
N LEU A 60 10.68 -6.89 11.05
CA LEU A 60 11.10 -5.92 10.04
C LEU A 60 12.60 -5.66 10.06
N ILE A 61 13.17 -5.43 8.86
CA ILE A 61 14.46 -4.79 8.65
C ILE A 61 14.19 -3.38 8.12
N VAL A 62 14.55 -2.37 8.90
CA VAL A 62 14.18 -0.97 8.65
C VAL A 62 15.37 -0.19 8.11
N LEU A 63 15.26 0.30 6.88
CA LEU A 63 16.30 1.11 6.23
C LEU A 63 16.23 2.55 6.72
N HIS A 64 17.26 3.01 7.38
CA HIS A 64 17.42 4.37 7.86
C HIS A 64 18.51 5.12 7.10
N GLY A 65 18.42 6.42 7.10
CA GLY A 65 19.43 7.31 6.51
C GLY A 65 18.82 8.64 6.07
N PRO A 66 19.67 9.67 5.86
CA PRO A 66 19.21 10.99 5.48
C PRO A 66 18.57 11.01 4.07
N THR A 67 17.90 12.11 3.75
CA THR A 67 17.34 12.35 2.39
C THR A 67 18.43 12.24 1.34
N GLY A 68 18.11 11.64 0.18
CA GLY A 68 19.03 11.46 -0.94
C GLY A 68 20.03 10.30 -0.77
N VAL A 69 20.04 9.58 0.37
CA VAL A 69 20.97 8.44 0.57
C VAL A 69 20.67 7.24 -0.33
N GLY A 70 19.46 7.16 -0.89
CA GLY A 70 19.04 6.08 -1.80
C GLY A 70 18.29 4.94 -1.13
N LYS A 71 17.59 5.19 -0.02
CA LYS A 71 16.75 4.17 0.67
C LYS A 71 15.77 3.50 -0.29
N THR A 72 14.96 4.28 -0.99
CA THR A 72 13.95 3.78 -1.94
C THR A 72 14.59 3.06 -3.13
N LEU A 73 15.74 3.54 -3.62
CA LEU A 73 16.48 2.87 -4.70
C LEU A 73 16.96 1.48 -4.27
N LEU A 74 17.50 1.38 -3.06
CA LEU A 74 17.93 0.10 -2.50
C LEU A 74 16.72 -0.80 -2.21
N LEU A 75 15.68 -0.25 -1.58
CA LEU A 75 14.48 -0.99 -1.20
C LEU A 75 13.87 -1.75 -2.39
N LYS A 76 13.76 -1.09 -3.55
CA LYS A 76 13.22 -1.68 -4.79
C LYS A 76 14.06 -2.80 -5.38
N GLN A 77 15.32 -2.94 -4.98
CA GLN A 77 16.21 -4.02 -5.41
C GLN A 77 16.20 -5.21 -4.44
N LEU A 78 15.61 -5.03 -3.25
CA LEU A 78 15.56 -6.08 -2.24
C LEU A 78 14.33 -6.97 -2.44
N PRO A 79 14.46 -8.28 -2.21
CA PRO A 79 13.30 -9.16 -2.17
C PRO A 79 12.42 -8.81 -0.96
N ASP A 80 11.15 -9.15 -1.04
CA ASP A 80 10.21 -9.01 0.08
C ASP A 80 10.32 -7.65 0.77
N HIS A 81 9.90 -6.59 0.10
CA HIS A 81 9.95 -5.23 0.64
C HIS A 81 8.56 -4.55 0.63
N LEU A 82 8.42 -3.55 1.46
CA LEU A 82 7.23 -2.71 1.56
C LEU A 82 7.60 -1.24 1.35
N ASP A 83 7.17 -0.68 0.22
CA ASP A 83 7.36 0.74 -0.14
C ASP A 83 6.12 1.54 0.30
N LEU A 84 6.21 2.16 1.49
CA LEU A 84 5.11 2.96 2.05
C LEU A 84 4.88 4.26 1.26
N GLU A 85 5.92 4.86 0.69
CA GLU A 85 5.81 6.07 -0.11
C GLU A 85 5.07 5.80 -1.42
N ASP A 86 5.34 4.67 -2.07
CA ASP A 86 4.59 4.26 -3.26
C ASP A 86 3.15 3.94 -2.91
N LEU A 87 2.88 3.22 -1.83
CA LEU A 87 1.53 2.96 -1.36
C LEU A 87 0.76 4.23 -1.01
N ALA A 88 1.42 5.26 -0.50
CA ALA A 88 0.82 6.55 -0.18
C ALA A 88 0.71 7.48 -1.41
N GLN A 89 1.48 7.21 -2.50
CA GLN A 89 1.73 8.12 -3.60
C GLN A 89 2.20 9.48 -3.09
N HIS A 90 3.13 9.43 -2.12
CA HIS A 90 3.73 10.62 -1.51
C HIS A 90 5.10 10.28 -0.94
N ARG A 91 6.13 11.06 -1.26
CA ARG A 91 7.44 10.98 -0.59
C ARG A 91 7.32 11.60 0.80
N SER A 92 8.04 11.09 1.77
CA SER A 92 8.03 11.60 3.15
C SER A 92 8.79 12.92 3.33
N SER A 93 9.09 13.63 2.24
CA SER A 93 9.74 14.93 2.24
C SER A 93 8.74 16.08 2.19
N LEU A 94 9.21 17.29 2.47
CA LEU A 94 8.41 18.52 2.41
C LEU A 94 7.77 18.72 1.02
N PHE A 95 8.43 18.30 -0.04
CA PHE A 95 7.98 18.39 -1.43
C PHE A 95 7.43 17.06 -1.97
N GLY A 96 7.11 16.12 -1.10
CA GLY A 96 6.79 14.73 -1.44
C GLY A 96 5.55 14.53 -2.31
N GLY A 97 4.70 15.53 -2.43
CA GLY A 97 3.53 15.52 -3.30
C GLY A 97 3.76 16.00 -4.74
N ILE A 98 4.95 16.56 -5.05
CA ILE A 98 5.26 17.06 -6.40
C ILE A 98 5.22 15.90 -7.40
N HIS A 99 4.47 16.07 -8.50
CA HIS A 99 4.24 15.08 -9.56
C HIS A 99 3.59 13.75 -9.08
N ARG A 100 2.94 13.75 -7.91
CA ARG A 100 2.20 12.60 -7.38
C ARG A 100 0.76 12.97 -7.04
N HIS A 101 -0.11 11.97 -7.05
CA HIS A 101 -1.50 12.11 -6.60
C HIS A 101 -1.67 11.36 -5.27
N PRO A 102 -1.52 12.06 -4.13
CA PRO A 102 -1.58 11.42 -2.81
C PRO A 102 -2.87 10.64 -2.62
N ARG A 103 -2.74 9.43 -2.11
CA ARG A 103 -3.88 8.56 -1.84
C ARG A 103 -4.57 8.95 -0.54
N THR A 104 -5.86 8.68 -0.48
CA THR A 104 -6.63 8.81 0.78
C THR A 104 -6.21 7.70 1.76
N GLN A 105 -6.43 7.92 3.06
CA GLN A 105 -6.19 6.93 4.11
C GLN A 105 -6.84 5.57 3.77
N ARG A 106 -8.06 5.60 3.25
CA ARG A 106 -8.81 4.40 2.88
C ARG A 106 -8.17 3.61 1.74
N GLN A 107 -7.67 4.30 0.72
CA GLN A 107 -6.96 3.67 -0.40
C GLN A 107 -5.62 3.09 0.07
N PHE A 108 -4.86 3.86 0.84
CA PHE A 108 -3.59 3.43 1.41
C PHE A 108 -3.74 2.13 2.23
N GLU A 109 -4.69 2.09 3.16
CA GLU A 109 -4.92 0.91 4.00
C GLU A 109 -5.40 -0.30 3.19
N GLY A 110 -6.20 -0.10 2.14
CA GLY A 110 -6.59 -1.17 1.22
C GLY A 110 -5.40 -1.78 0.49
N LEU A 111 -4.50 -0.94 -0.05
CA LEU A 111 -3.28 -1.37 -0.72
C LEU A 111 -2.26 -1.99 0.25
N LEU A 112 -2.14 -1.42 1.45
CA LEU A 112 -1.30 -1.99 2.51
C LEU A 112 -1.78 -3.40 2.91
N HIS A 113 -3.09 -3.61 2.99
CA HIS A 113 -3.65 -4.93 3.22
C HIS A 113 -3.35 -5.90 2.07
N GLN A 114 -3.42 -5.47 0.82
CA GLN A 114 -3.01 -6.29 -0.33
C GLN A 114 -1.53 -6.65 -0.27
N ALA A 115 -0.66 -5.68 -0.01
CA ALA A 115 0.78 -5.93 0.14
C ALA A 115 1.07 -6.93 1.27
N LYS A 116 0.36 -6.84 2.40
CA LYS A 116 0.46 -7.81 3.50
C LYS A 116 0.23 -9.25 3.04
N LEU A 117 -0.68 -9.49 2.08
CA LEU A 117 -1.00 -10.84 1.61
C LEU A 117 0.11 -11.46 0.72
N THR A 118 1.00 -10.64 0.18
CA THR A 118 2.12 -11.08 -0.66
C THR A 118 3.45 -11.16 0.08
N LEU A 119 3.52 -10.54 1.26
CA LEU A 119 4.72 -10.52 2.09
C LEU A 119 4.86 -11.79 2.94
N PRO A 120 6.08 -12.20 3.29
CA PRO A 120 6.31 -13.37 4.12
C PRO A 120 5.72 -13.19 5.53
N ILE A 121 5.22 -14.29 6.10
CA ILE A 121 4.60 -14.31 7.43
C ILE A 121 5.63 -14.68 8.50
N ASP A 122 6.59 -15.52 8.16
CA ASP A 122 7.51 -16.22 9.06
C ASP A 122 8.94 -15.67 9.05
N ARG A 123 9.23 -14.70 8.19
CA ARG A 123 10.54 -14.06 8.10
C ARG A 123 10.44 -12.55 7.97
N SER A 124 11.54 -11.86 8.30
CA SER A 124 11.63 -10.40 8.16
C SER A 124 11.62 -9.96 6.69
N PHE A 125 11.01 -8.82 6.44
CA PHE A 125 11.08 -8.12 5.16
C PHE A 125 11.53 -6.67 5.34
N PHE A 126 11.92 -6.05 4.23
CA PHE A 126 12.51 -4.72 4.23
C PHE A 126 11.44 -3.63 4.16
N ILE A 127 11.67 -2.53 4.88
CA ILE A 127 10.82 -1.34 4.87
C ILE A 127 11.68 -0.09 5.06
N GLU A 128 11.24 1.06 4.52
CA GLU A 128 11.88 2.33 4.84
C GLU A 128 11.52 2.83 6.23
N GLY A 129 12.51 3.43 6.90
CA GLY A 129 12.33 4.10 8.19
C GLY A 129 11.58 5.41 8.00
N GLU A 130 10.27 5.36 8.10
CA GLU A 130 9.37 6.49 7.96
C GLU A 130 8.84 6.98 9.31
N SER A 131 8.40 8.24 9.33
CA SER A 131 7.60 8.74 10.43
C SER A 131 6.24 8.03 10.44
N ARG A 132 5.47 8.17 11.52
CA ARG A 132 4.11 7.62 11.61
C ARG A 132 3.16 8.16 10.52
N LYS A 133 3.54 9.25 9.85
CA LYS A 133 2.76 9.92 8.81
C LYS A 133 3.56 9.97 7.51
N VAL A 134 2.97 9.50 6.42
CA VAL A 134 3.52 9.56 5.06
C VAL A 134 2.59 10.44 4.24
N GLY A 135 2.98 11.67 3.98
CA GLY A 135 2.09 12.66 3.35
C GLY A 135 0.78 12.83 4.12
N PRO A 136 -0.38 12.63 3.48
CA PRO A 136 -1.69 12.77 4.11
C PRO A 136 -2.14 11.54 4.90
N VAL A 137 -1.41 10.41 4.84
CA VAL A 137 -1.85 9.14 5.44
C VAL A 137 -1.06 8.76 6.68
N PHE A 138 -1.69 7.98 7.54
CA PHE A 138 -1.09 7.45 8.77
C PHE A 138 -0.83 5.95 8.64
N ILE A 139 0.35 5.53 9.07
CA ILE A 139 0.71 4.11 9.19
C ILE A 139 -0.08 3.51 10.36
N PRO A 140 -0.70 2.32 10.21
CA PRO A 140 -1.38 1.63 11.30
C PRO A 140 -0.46 1.45 12.52
N THR A 141 -1.01 1.67 13.71
CA THR A 141 -0.22 1.67 14.95
C THR A 141 0.61 0.41 15.19
N PRO A 142 0.10 -0.81 14.94
CA PRO A 142 0.92 -2.03 15.11
C PRO A 142 2.13 -2.08 14.18
N LEU A 143 1.95 -1.70 12.90
CA LEU A 143 3.05 -1.64 11.94
C LEU A 143 4.07 -0.57 12.33
N ALA A 144 3.63 0.63 12.74
CA ALA A 144 4.54 1.68 13.21
C ALA A 144 5.35 1.24 14.44
N LYS A 145 4.73 0.52 15.37
CA LYS A 145 5.44 -0.08 16.52
C LYS A 145 6.43 -1.17 16.09
N ALA A 146 6.07 -2.00 15.11
CA ALA A 146 6.97 -3.00 14.53
C ALA A 146 8.19 -2.35 13.87
N MET A 147 8.01 -1.24 13.14
CA MET A 147 9.12 -0.45 12.57
C MET A 147 10.05 0.10 13.64
N GLN A 148 9.53 0.57 14.78
CA GLN A 148 10.36 1.06 15.89
C GLN A 148 11.22 -0.05 16.52
N LYS A 149 10.68 -1.28 16.61
CA LYS A 149 11.34 -2.45 17.20
C LYS A 149 12.22 -3.22 16.21
N GLY A 150 12.01 -3.02 14.89
CA GLY A 150 12.70 -3.73 13.83
C GLY A 150 14.21 -3.51 13.85
N GLN A 151 14.94 -4.45 13.22
CA GLN A 151 16.38 -4.33 13.03
C GLN A 151 16.68 -3.12 12.13
N LYS A 152 17.54 -2.22 12.57
CA LYS A 152 17.85 -0.98 11.84
C LYS A 152 19.10 -1.15 11.00
N VAL A 153 19.02 -0.79 9.73
CA VAL A 153 20.14 -0.70 8.81
C VAL A 153 20.34 0.75 8.43
N LEU A 154 21.47 1.33 8.80
CA LEU A 154 21.79 2.73 8.51
C LEU A 154 22.58 2.82 7.20
N LEU A 155 22.03 3.55 6.25
CA LEU A 155 22.64 3.82 4.95
C LEU A 155 23.45 5.12 5.01
N HIS A 156 24.62 5.12 4.39
CA HIS A 156 25.49 6.27 4.24
C HIS A 156 25.77 6.55 2.76
N ALA A 157 25.85 7.81 2.40
CA ALA A 157 26.35 8.27 1.10
C ALA A 157 27.02 9.63 1.29
N SER A 158 27.95 10.01 0.39
CA SER A 158 28.56 11.33 0.40
C SER A 158 27.52 12.44 0.20
N LEU A 159 27.84 13.64 0.65
CA LEU A 159 26.95 14.80 0.48
C LEU A 159 26.65 15.05 -1.02
N GLU A 160 27.67 14.96 -1.86
CA GLU A 160 27.56 15.14 -3.31
C GLU A 160 26.56 14.14 -3.93
N THR A 161 26.74 12.85 -3.65
CA THR A 161 25.81 11.80 -4.12
C THR A 161 24.37 12.05 -3.67
N ARG A 162 24.18 12.54 -2.45
CA ARG A 162 22.87 12.85 -1.90
C ARG A 162 22.21 14.04 -2.59
N ILE A 163 23.00 15.08 -2.87
CA ILE A 163 22.54 16.28 -3.61
C ILE A 163 22.12 15.88 -5.01
N ASP A 164 22.96 15.15 -5.75
CA ASP A 164 22.67 14.73 -7.12
C ASP A 164 21.38 13.90 -7.20
N ARG A 165 21.20 12.93 -6.31
CA ARG A 165 19.97 12.12 -6.23
C ARG A 165 18.76 12.98 -5.89
N THR A 166 18.89 13.91 -4.95
CA THR A 166 17.78 14.78 -4.58
C THR A 166 17.40 15.70 -5.74
N LEU A 167 18.37 16.28 -6.44
CA LEU A 167 18.12 17.10 -7.63
C LEU A 167 17.44 16.27 -8.73
N ALA A 168 17.89 15.04 -8.99
CA ALA A 168 17.27 14.16 -9.98
C ALA A 168 15.81 13.81 -9.61
N ASP A 169 15.50 13.65 -8.33
CA ASP A 169 14.16 13.32 -7.83
C ASP A 169 13.15 14.48 -7.97
N TYR A 170 13.62 15.74 -8.02
CA TYR A 170 12.78 16.93 -8.06
C TYR A 170 12.98 17.81 -9.30
N ARG A 171 13.80 17.39 -10.27
CA ARG A 171 13.88 18.08 -11.57
C ARG A 171 12.52 18.03 -12.25
N VAL A 172 12.03 19.23 -12.57
CA VAL A 172 10.91 19.44 -13.50
C VAL A 172 11.51 19.33 -14.91
N GLU A 173 11.04 18.39 -15.72
CA GLU A 173 11.29 18.40 -17.17
C GLU A 173 10.49 19.51 -17.83
#